data_59bd304e071456205fc082cc53bc4f03
#
_entry.id   59bd304e071456205fc082cc53bc4f03
#
_cell.length_a   1.000
_cell.length_b   1.000
_cell.length_c   1.000
_cell.angle_alpha   90.00
_cell.angle_beta   90.00
_cell.angle_gamma   90.00
#
_symmetry.space_group_name_H-M   'P 1'
#
loop_
_entity.id
_entity.type
_entity.pdbx_description
1 polymer ?
#
loop_
_entity_poly.entity_id
_entity_poly.type
_entity_poly.pdbx_seq_one_letter_code
_entity_poly.pdbx_strand_id
1 'polypeptide(L)'
;MSLRSSYASDPGPHFGVGAEPYARFSAPMREVAGIFTHKEALELLGLATSPEGAAADAATREAVIEAANRSKEVQSRLTKDAYKLAIDALLEADLRLDPAARPLRTGTVLGAAPSRVYLRLDAPAIELKVYAEDLEAAWGGPVELLQGGVGLGARAGAERLAAGDAVTLRTQRLDRDRDRWHFEVVGEH
;
A
#
# COMPACT_ATOMS: atom_id res chain seq x y z
N MET A 1 6.48 1.62 -7.03
CA MET A 1 6.27 2.89 -6.29
C MET A 1 4.84 3.32 -6.54
N SER A 2 3.96 3.30 -5.55
CA SER A 2 2.56 3.75 -5.75
C SER A 2 2.56 5.28 -5.79
N LEU A 3 2.26 5.84 -6.95
CA LEU A 3 2.04 7.27 -7.10
C LEU A 3 0.78 7.65 -6.32
N ARG A 4 0.93 8.52 -5.32
CA ARG A 4 -0.21 9.04 -4.57
C ARG A 4 -0.97 10.03 -5.47
N SER A 5 -2.24 9.75 -5.73
CA SER A 5 -3.10 10.71 -6.40
C SER A 5 -3.55 11.79 -5.42
N SER A 6 -3.53 13.06 -5.84
CA SER A 6 -4.06 14.21 -5.10
C SER A 6 -4.95 15.02 -6.01
N TYR A 7 -5.86 15.78 -5.41
CA TYR A 7 -6.61 16.83 -6.11
C TYR A 7 -5.78 18.10 -6.11
N ALA A 8 -5.83 18.84 -7.21
CA ALA A 8 -5.16 20.13 -7.39
C ALA A 8 -6.01 21.06 -8.21
N SER A 9 -5.78 22.38 -8.08
CA SER A 9 -6.44 23.41 -8.89
C SER A 9 -5.87 23.48 -10.30
N ASP A 10 -4.56 23.24 -10.42
CA ASP A 10 -3.89 23.27 -11.71
C ASP A 10 -4.18 22.01 -12.53
N PRO A 11 -4.48 22.15 -13.83
CA PRO A 11 -4.65 21.00 -14.71
C PRO A 11 -3.39 20.15 -14.76
N GLY A 12 -3.55 18.84 -14.70
CA GLY A 12 -2.43 17.91 -14.77
C GLY A 12 -2.81 16.57 -15.39
N PRO A 13 -1.80 15.80 -15.81
CA PRO A 13 -2.01 14.47 -16.34
C PRO A 13 -2.43 13.49 -15.25
N HIS A 14 -3.26 12.53 -15.61
CA HIS A 14 -3.54 11.39 -14.75
C HIS A 14 -2.78 10.17 -15.25
N PHE A 15 -1.73 9.80 -14.51
CA PHE A 15 -0.82 8.73 -14.90
C PHE A 15 -1.51 7.40 -15.23
N GLY A 16 -2.50 6.98 -14.41
CA GLY A 16 -3.17 5.69 -14.59
C GLY A 16 -4.25 5.68 -15.68
N VAL A 17 -4.64 6.84 -16.23
CA VAL A 17 -5.68 6.96 -17.26
C VAL A 17 -5.09 7.42 -18.58
N GLY A 18 -3.90 8.03 -18.55
CA GLY A 18 -3.28 8.62 -19.74
C GLY A 18 -4.03 9.81 -20.31
N ALA A 19 -4.86 10.48 -19.50
CA ALA A 19 -5.61 11.67 -19.90
C ALA A 19 -4.93 12.94 -19.42
N GLU A 20 -4.97 13.99 -20.23
CA GLU A 20 -4.39 15.29 -19.92
C GLU A 20 -5.25 16.41 -20.56
N PRO A 21 -5.87 17.31 -19.79
CA PRO A 21 -6.05 17.24 -18.34
C PRO A 21 -7.09 16.19 -17.93
N TYR A 22 -7.09 15.81 -16.65
CA TYR A 22 -8.04 14.84 -16.11
C TYR A 22 -8.89 15.45 -14.99
N ALA A 23 -10.22 15.29 -15.11
CA ALA A 23 -11.17 15.59 -14.04
C ALA A 23 -11.99 14.34 -13.69
N ARG A 24 -12.19 14.10 -12.41
CA ARG A 24 -12.91 12.92 -11.93
C ARG A 24 -14.43 13.16 -11.90
N PHE A 25 -15.11 12.79 -12.98
CA PHE A 25 -16.57 12.86 -13.09
C PHE A 25 -17.31 11.66 -12.46
N SER A 26 -16.65 10.51 -12.36
CA SER A 26 -17.22 9.26 -11.84
C SER A 26 -17.19 9.13 -10.32
N ALA A 27 -16.93 10.23 -9.61
CA ALA A 27 -16.89 10.21 -8.15
C ALA A 27 -18.28 9.94 -7.58
N PRO A 28 -18.43 9.04 -6.60
CA PRO A 28 -19.69 8.80 -5.92
C PRO A 28 -20.17 10.07 -5.20
N MET A 29 -21.47 10.19 -5.00
CA MET A 29 -22.11 11.35 -4.34
C MET A 29 -21.55 11.69 -2.95
N ARG A 30 -20.86 10.74 -2.32
CA ARG A 30 -20.16 10.93 -1.04
C ARG A 30 -18.80 11.63 -1.15
N GLU A 31 -18.27 11.82 -2.36
CA GLU A 31 -17.00 12.50 -2.59
C GLU A 31 -17.26 13.96 -2.94
N VAL A 32 -16.94 14.88 -2.03
CA VAL A 32 -17.17 16.32 -2.21
C VAL A 32 -16.53 16.86 -3.51
N ALA A 33 -15.36 16.37 -3.88
CA ALA A 33 -14.72 16.76 -5.13
C ALA A 33 -15.53 16.39 -6.37
N GLY A 34 -16.20 15.23 -6.37
CA GLY A 34 -17.09 14.82 -7.46
C GLY A 34 -18.33 15.71 -7.56
N ILE A 35 -18.94 16.03 -6.43
CA ILE A 35 -20.10 16.94 -6.36
C ILE A 35 -19.71 18.30 -6.92
N PHE A 36 -18.58 18.84 -6.49
CA PHE A 36 -18.09 20.13 -6.98
C PHE A 36 -17.78 20.12 -8.49
N THR A 37 -17.14 19.05 -8.99
CA THR A 37 -16.85 18.90 -10.42
C THR A 37 -18.14 18.87 -11.26
N HIS A 38 -19.19 18.20 -10.77
CA HIS A 38 -20.50 18.19 -11.45
C HIS A 38 -21.15 19.58 -11.45
N LYS A 39 -21.07 20.32 -10.33
CA LYS A 39 -21.54 21.71 -10.26
C LYS A 39 -20.86 22.57 -11.33
N GLU A 40 -19.53 22.57 -11.37
CA GLU A 40 -18.76 23.32 -12.36
C GLU A 40 -19.14 22.96 -13.81
N ALA A 41 -19.33 21.67 -14.08
CA ALA A 41 -19.73 21.21 -15.41
C ALA A 41 -21.13 21.71 -15.79
N LEU A 42 -22.10 21.68 -14.87
CA LEU A 42 -23.44 22.19 -15.13
C LEU A 42 -23.43 23.70 -15.41
N GLU A 43 -22.60 24.46 -14.72
CA GLU A 43 -22.44 25.89 -14.93
C GLU A 43 -21.79 26.20 -16.30
N LEU A 44 -20.74 25.47 -16.66
CA LEU A 44 -20.09 25.58 -17.96
C LEU A 44 -21.03 25.25 -19.13
N LEU A 45 -21.96 24.34 -18.92
CA LEU A 45 -23.00 23.99 -19.91
C LEU A 45 -24.19 24.97 -19.92
N GLY A 46 -24.21 25.95 -19.02
CA GLY A 46 -25.33 26.88 -18.88
C GLY A 46 -26.61 26.28 -18.32
N LEU A 47 -26.49 25.11 -17.68
CA LEU A 47 -27.61 24.38 -17.06
C LEU A 47 -27.84 24.76 -15.59
N ALA A 48 -26.88 25.47 -15.00
CA ALA A 48 -26.95 26.02 -13.65
C ALA A 48 -26.23 27.36 -13.61
N THR A 49 -26.54 28.17 -12.58
CA THR A 49 -25.84 29.46 -12.33
C THR A 49 -25.24 29.41 -10.92
N SER A 50 -24.02 29.91 -10.77
CA SER A 50 -23.45 30.14 -9.45
C SER A 50 -24.08 31.37 -8.81
N PRO A 51 -24.77 31.21 -7.67
CA PRO A 51 -25.39 32.37 -6.98
C PRO A 51 -24.37 33.32 -6.36
N GLU A 52 -23.16 32.85 -6.11
CA GLU A 52 -22.13 33.54 -5.31
C GLU A 52 -21.04 34.21 -6.14
N GLY A 53 -20.98 33.94 -7.48
CA GLY A 53 -20.00 34.51 -8.41
C GLY A 53 -18.62 33.85 -8.38
N ALA A 54 -17.80 34.14 -9.38
CA ALA A 54 -16.54 33.46 -9.68
C ALA A 54 -15.49 33.47 -8.53
N ALA A 55 -15.46 34.55 -7.73
CA ALA A 55 -14.50 34.63 -6.62
C ALA A 55 -14.85 33.68 -5.45
N ALA A 56 -16.14 33.53 -5.14
CA ALA A 56 -16.60 32.59 -4.12
C ALA A 56 -16.44 31.14 -4.61
N ASP A 57 -16.64 30.88 -5.90
CA ASP A 57 -16.38 29.58 -6.50
C ASP A 57 -14.91 29.16 -6.43
N ALA A 58 -13.97 30.10 -6.65
CA ALA A 58 -12.55 29.83 -6.50
C ALA A 58 -12.19 29.46 -5.03
N ALA A 59 -12.71 30.21 -4.05
CA ALA A 59 -12.51 29.90 -2.64
C ALA A 59 -13.13 28.55 -2.26
N THR A 60 -14.30 28.24 -2.77
CA THR A 60 -14.98 26.95 -2.54
C THR A 60 -14.19 25.81 -3.15
N ARG A 61 -13.60 25.99 -4.34
CA ARG A 61 -12.74 25.00 -4.99
C ARG A 61 -11.55 24.63 -4.12
N GLU A 62 -10.83 25.62 -3.60
CA GLU A 62 -9.68 25.39 -2.72
C GLU A 62 -10.09 24.64 -1.44
N ALA A 63 -11.19 25.03 -0.80
CA ALA A 63 -11.71 24.35 0.36
C ALA A 63 -12.10 22.87 0.07
N VAL A 64 -12.70 22.61 -1.08
CA VAL A 64 -13.05 21.25 -1.53
C VAL A 64 -11.81 20.42 -1.77
N ILE A 65 -10.78 20.98 -2.42
CA ILE A 65 -9.51 20.30 -2.68
C ILE A 65 -8.83 19.92 -1.35
N GLU A 66 -8.73 20.87 -0.43
CA GLU A 66 -8.14 20.62 0.90
C GLU A 66 -8.90 19.52 1.66
N ALA A 67 -10.21 19.63 1.74
CA ALA A 67 -11.05 18.66 2.43
C ALA A 67 -10.94 17.25 1.80
N ALA A 68 -10.94 17.17 0.48
CA ALA A 68 -10.83 15.90 -0.25
C ALA A 68 -9.46 15.24 -0.05
N ASN A 69 -8.37 15.99 -0.11
CA ASN A 69 -7.03 15.48 0.13
C ASN A 69 -6.85 15.05 1.59
N ARG A 70 -7.33 15.83 2.56
CA ARG A 70 -7.32 15.45 3.99
C ARG A 70 -8.11 14.16 4.23
N SER A 71 -9.28 14.02 3.64
CA SER A 71 -10.09 12.79 3.73
C SER A 71 -9.34 11.57 3.21
N LYS A 72 -8.65 11.69 2.07
CA LYS A 72 -7.81 10.61 1.52
C LYS A 72 -6.67 10.21 2.46
N GLU A 73 -6.03 11.17 3.11
CA GLU A 73 -4.97 10.90 4.08
C GLU A 73 -5.49 10.15 5.30
N VAL A 74 -6.62 10.60 5.87
CA VAL A 74 -7.27 9.93 7.00
C VAL A 74 -7.68 8.51 6.61
N GLN A 75 -8.30 8.32 5.46
CA GLN A 75 -8.72 7.01 4.94
C GLN A 75 -7.52 6.07 4.75
N SER A 76 -6.42 6.59 4.17
CA SER A 76 -5.20 5.80 3.99
C SER A 76 -4.57 5.39 5.32
N ARG A 77 -4.59 6.28 6.32
CA ARG A 77 -4.09 5.98 7.67
C ARG A 77 -4.95 4.91 8.33
N LEU A 78 -6.26 5.12 8.37
CA LEU A 78 -7.19 4.15 8.98
C LEU A 78 -7.07 2.76 8.35
N THR A 79 -6.94 2.68 7.02
CA THR A 79 -6.75 1.40 6.33
C THR A 79 -5.46 0.72 6.77
N LYS A 80 -4.35 1.48 6.86
CA LYS A 80 -3.06 0.94 7.31
C LYS A 80 -3.10 0.47 8.75
N ASP A 81 -3.73 1.26 9.63
CA ASP A 81 -3.83 0.95 11.05
C ASP A 81 -4.71 -0.28 11.28
N ALA A 82 -5.84 -0.39 10.57
CA ALA A 82 -6.70 -1.57 10.61
C ALA A 82 -5.97 -2.83 10.10
N TYR A 83 -5.20 -2.70 9.02
CA TYR A 83 -4.37 -3.79 8.49
C TYR A 83 -3.30 -4.23 9.49
N LYS A 84 -2.62 -3.25 10.12
CA LYS A 84 -1.62 -3.52 11.14
C LYS A 84 -2.23 -4.27 12.33
N LEU A 85 -3.38 -3.81 12.83
CA LEU A 85 -4.07 -4.48 13.93
C LEU A 85 -4.43 -5.93 13.60
N ALA A 86 -4.88 -6.20 12.36
CA ALA A 86 -5.19 -7.56 11.93
C ALA A 86 -3.93 -8.45 11.87
N ILE A 87 -2.81 -7.91 11.37
CA ILE A 87 -1.52 -8.60 11.34
C ILE A 87 -1.05 -8.88 12.78
N ASP A 88 -1.05 -7.87 13.64
CA ASP A 88 -0.60 -7.98 15.02
C ASP A 88 -1.42 -9.04 15.77
N ALA A 89 -2.74 -9.01 15.64
CA ALA A 89 -3.61 -10.00 16.28
C ALA A 89 -3.32 -11.44 15.81
N LEU A 90 -3.08 -11.63 14.52
CA LEU A 90 -2.74 -12.93 13.95
C LEU A 90 -1.40 -13.45 14.47
N LEU A 91 -0.36 -12.61 14.36
CA LEU A 91 1.01 -13.04 14.66
C LEU A 91 1.31 -13.08 16.16
N GLU A 92 0.64 -12.24 16.97
CA GLU A 92 0.71 -12.36 18.43
C GLU A 92 0.09 -13.68 18.94
N ALA A 93 -0.96 -14.17 18.28
CA ALA A 93 -1.51 -15.47 18.59
C ALA A 93 -0.49 -16.60 18.35
N ASP A 94 0.28 -16.51 17.26
CA ASP A 94 1.36 -17.45 16.98
C ASP A 94 2.46 -17.39 18.05
N LEU A 95 2.85 -16.20 18.51
CA LEU A 95 3.89 -16.03 19.52
C LEU A 95 3.53 -16.62 20.89
N ARG A 96 2.24 -16.82 21.19
CA ARG A 96 1.80 -17.48 22.44
C ARG A 96 2.07 -18.98 22.46
N LEU A 97 2.36 -19.55 21.30
CA LEU A 97 2.71 -20.96 21.15
C LEU A 97 4.22 -21.18 21.31
N ASP A 98 4.59 -22.38 21.72
CA ASP A 98 5.99 -22.78 21.68
C ASP A 98 6.55 -22.63 20.25
N PRO A 99 7.82 -22.20 20.09
CA PRO A 99 8.40 -21.95 18.77
C PRO A 99 8.20 -23.08 17.76
N ALA A 100 8.34 -24.33 18.19
CA ALA A 100 8.15 -25.50 17.33
C ALA A 100 6.67 -25.77 16.96
N ALA A 101 5.73 -25.29 17.78
CA ALA A 101 4.30 -25.47 17.58
C ALA A 101 3.64 -24.31 16.79
N ARG A 102 4.39 -23.25 16.49
CA ARG A 102 3.89 -22.12 15.71
C ARG A 102 3.54 -22.57 14.30
N PRO A 103 2.40 -22.12 13.76
CA PRO A 103 1.98 -22.53 12.43
C PRO A 103 2.96 -22.07 11.34
N LEU A 104 3.18 -22.94 10.36
CA LEU A 104 3.79 -22.57 9.10
C LEU A 104 2.74 -21.86 8.24
N ARG A 105 3.10 -20.71 7.70
CA ARG A 105 2.24 -19.91 6.85
C ARG A 105 2.84 -19.82 5.46
N THR A 106 2.09 -20.26 4.47
CA THR A 106 2.46 -20.14 3.07
C THR A 106 1.96 -18.84 2.49
N GLY A 107 2.66 -18.34 1.49
CA GLY A 107 2.27 -17.14 0.77
C GLY A 107 3.06 -16.98 -0.52
N THR A 108 2.64 -15.99 -1.31
CA THR A 108 3.26 -15.66 -2.59
C THR A 108 3.94 -14.30 -2.53
N VAL A 109 5.14 -14.21 -3.08
CA VAL A 109 5.87 -12.93 -3.20
C VAL A 109 5.19 -12.04 -4.22
N LEU A 110 4.87 -10.80 -3.83
CA LEU A 110 4.27 -9.78 -4.69
C LEU A 110 5.31 -8.87 -5.36
N GLY A 111 6.48 -8.74 -4.75
CA GLY A 111 7.56 -7.87 -5.21
C GLY A 111 8.56 -7.56 -4.10
N ALA A 112 9.56 -6.75 -4.42
CA ALA A 112 10.63 -6.44 -3.49
C ALA A 112 11.00 -4.96 -3.46
N ALA A 113 11.65 -4.57 -2.38
CA ALA A 113 12.44 -3.35 -2.21
C ALA A 113 13.81 -3.75 -1.65
N PRO A 114 14.84 -2.89 -1.68
CA PRO A 114 16.19 -3.26 -1.26
C PRO A 114 16.29 -3.86 0.14
N SER A 115 15.37 -3.51 1.05
CA SER A 115 15.38 -3.95 2.45
C SER A 115 14.32 -4.98 2.81
N ARG A 116 13.48 -5.43 1.85
CA ARG A 116 12.35 -6.33 2.15
C ARG A 116 11.70 -6.90 0.91
N VAL A 117 11.02 -8.01 1.07
CA VAL A 117 10.02 -8.52 0.13
C VAL A 117 8.60 -8.28 0.67
N TYR A 118 7.67 -8.07 -0.24
CA TYR A 118 6.24 -8.03 0.04
C TYR A 118 5.64 -9.36 -0.37
N LEU A 119 4.86 -9.95 0.49
CA LEU A 119 4.19 -11.20 0.20
C LEU A 119 2.74 -11.17 0.67
N ARG A 120 1.92 -12.00 0.06
CA ARG A 120 0.55 -12.23 0.45
C ARG A 120 0.43 -13.65 0.96
N LEU A 121 0.00 -13.80 2.21
CA LEU A 121 -0.33 -15.10 2.77
C LEU A 121 -1.55 -15.70 2.07
N ASP A 122 -1.60 -17.02 2.00
CA ASP A 122 -2.72 -17.75 1.41
C ASP A 122 -3.90 -17.78 2.36
N ALA A 123 -3.65 -17.98 3.66
CA ALA A 123 -4.68 -18.04 4.69
C ALA A 123 -4.20 -17.48 6.04
N PRO A 124 -4.82 -16.41 6.54
CA PRO A 124 -5.73 -15.50 5.83
C PRO A 124 -5.00 -14.70 4.75
N ALA A 125 -5.71 -14.21 3.75
CA ALA A 125 -5.16 -13.44 2.64
C ALA A 125 -4.71 -12.03 3.09
N ILE A 126 -3.58 -11.96 3.79
CA ILE A 126 -2.99 -10.74 4.38
C ILE A 126 -1.63 -10.49 3.76
N GLU A 127 -1.33 -9.21 3.46
CA GLU A 127 -0.02 -8.82 2.97
C GLU A 127 0.94 -8.56 4.13
N LEU A 128 2.14 -9.15 4.04
CA LEU A 128 3.21 -9.02 5.00
C LEU A 128 4.47 -8.45 4.36
N LYS A 129 5.38 -8.03 5.23
CA LYS A 129 6.74 -7.64 4.86
C LYS A 129 7.70 -8.60 5.55
N VAL A 130 8.54 -9.25 4.74
CA VAL A 130 9.70 -10.01 5.25
C VAL A 130 10.93 -9.17 4.98
N TYR A 131 11.69 -8.88 6.00
CA TYR A 131 12.84 -8.01 5.90
C TYR A 131 14.07 -8.78 5.39
N ALA A 132 14.99 -8.04 4.77
CA ALA A 132 16.24 -8.60 4.26
C ALA A 132 17.00 -9.36 5.36
N GLU A 133 16.98 -8.85 6.60
CA GLU A 133 17.58 -9.47 7.79
C GLU A 133 17.08 -10.91 8.01
N ASP A 134 15.81 -11.19 7.75
CA ASP A 134 15.23 -12.53 7.91
C ASP A 134 15.71 -13.49 6.82
N LEU A 135 15.85 -12.99 5.59
CA LEU A 135 16.40 -13.74 4.45
C LEU A 135 17.90 -13.99 4.64
N GLU A 136 18.64 -12.98 5.10
CA GLU A 136 20.06 -13.09 5.41
C GLU A 136 20.33 -14.14 6.49
N ALA A 137 19.48 -14.22 7.51
CA ALA A 137 19.54 -15.24 8.54
C ALA A 137 19.25 -16.64 7.97
N ALA A 138 18.27 -16.76 7.07
CA ALA A 138 17.90 -18.03 6.45
C ALA A 138 18.96 -18.54 5.46
N TRP A 139 19.56 -17.64 4.67
CA TRP A 139 20.49 -17.98 3.59
C TRP A 139 21.97 -17.87 3.98
N GLY A 140 22.25 -17.41 5.19
CA GLY A 140 23.60 -17.38 5.76
C GLY A 140 24.50 -16.28 5.18
N GLY A 141 23.94 -15.24 4.55
CA GLY A 141 24.73 -14.15 3.96
C GLY A 141 23.89 -12.97 3.46
N PRO A 142 24.57 -11.90 3.03
CA PRO A 142 23.89 -10.69 2.59
C PRO A 142 23.04 -10.93 1.34
N VAL A 143 21.92 -10.23 1.28
CA VAL A 143 21.00 -10.24 0.13
C VAL A 143 21.10 -8.99 -0.71
N GLU A 144 20.74 -9.09 -1.97
CA GLU A 144 20.70 -7.95 -2.89
C GLU A 144 19.43 -7.96 -3.74
N LEU A 145 19.07 -6.78 -4.23
CA LEU A 145 17.90 -6.63 -5.08
C LEU A 145 18.18 -7.24 -6.45
N LEU A 146 17.30 -8.14 -6.89
CA LEU A 146 17.37 -8.73 -8.22
C LEU A 146 17.13 -7.70 -9.32
N GLN A 147 17.66 -7.97 -10.51
CA GLN A 147 17.52 -7.11 -11.67
C GLN A 147 16.04 -6.83 -11.98
N GLY A 148 15.69 -5.56 -12.21
CA GLY A 148 14.31 -5.13 -12.39
C GLY A 148 13.50 -4.95 -11.09
N GLY A 149 14.10 -5.18 -9.90
CA GLY A 149 13.41 -4.96 -8.61
C GLY A 149 12.33 -6.00 -8.32
N VAL A 150 12.39 -7.16 -8.97
CA VAL A 150 11.35 -8.20 -8.89
C VAL A 150 11.48 -9.10 -7.65
N GLY A 151 12.62 -9.08 -6.95
CA GLY A 151 12.88 -9.95 -5.81
C GLY A 151 14.17 -9.61 -5.08
N LEU A 152 14.51 -10.41 -4.07
CA LEU A 152 15.80 -10.41 -3.38
C LEU A 152 16.47 -11.76 -3.61
N GLY A 153 17.80 -11.75 -3.76
CA GLY A 153 18.61 -12.96 -3.89
C GLY A 153 19.84 -12.90 -3.01
N ALA A 154 20.38 -14.05 -2.63
CA ALA A 154 21.64 -14.13 -1.91
C ALA A 154 22.77 -13.59 -2.81
N ARG A 155 23.64 -12.73 -2.26
CA ARG A 155 24.77 -12.19 -2.99
C ARG A 155 25.79 -13.28 -3.41
N ALA A 156 25.94 -14.30 -2.57
CA ALA A 156 26.81 -15.44 -2.80
C ALA A 156 26.01 -16.72 -2.57
N GLY A 157 25.25 -17.14 -3.57
CA GLY A 157 24.39 -18.32 -3.48
C GLY A 157 23.39 -18.39 -4.63
N ALA A 158 22.59 -19.44 -4.65
CA ALA A 158 21.53 -19.62 -5.64
C ALA A 158 20.14 -19.22 -5.09
N GLU A 159 20.06 -18.97 -3.80
CA GLU A 159 18.82 -18.67 -3.11
C GLU A 159 18.26 -17.32 -3.56
N ARG A 160 16.97 -17.31 -3.87
CA ARG A 160 16.27 -16.11 -4.29
C ARG A 160 14.78 -16.22 -3.97
N LEU A 161 14.16 -15.05 -3.82
CA LEU A 161 12.70 -14.89 -3.79
C LEU A 161 12.30 -13.76 -4.75
N ALA A 162 11.55 -14.11 -5.78
CA ALA A 162 11.06 -13.18 -6.80
C ALA A 162 9.53 -13.15 -6.82
N ALA A 163 8.97 -12.13 -7.44
CA ALA A 163 7.52 -12.01 -7.60
C ALA A 163 6.93 -13.26 -8.25
N GLY A 164 5.93 -13.85 -7.61
CA GLY A 164 5.29 -15.10 -8.01
C GLY A 164 5.81 -16.35 -7.29
N ASP A 165 6.97 -16.27 -6.62
CA ASP A 165 7.50 -17.41 -5.87
C ASP A 165 6.67 -17.68 -4.61
N ALA A 166 6.50 -18.94 -4.28
CA ALA A 166 5.94 -19.38 -3.02
C ALA A 166 6.98 -19.29 -1.91
N VAL A 167 6.55 -18.97 -0.69
CA VAL A 167 7.39 -18.94 0.48
C VAL A 167 6.64 -19.45 1.70
N THR A 168 7.33 -20.20 2.55
CA THR A 168 6.81 -20.67 3.83
C THR A 168 7.50 -19.95 4.97
N LEU A 169 6.72 -19.43 5.90
CA LEU A 169 7.19 -18.62 7.01
C LEU A 169 6.70 -19.18 8.34
N ARG A 170 7.50 -18.97 9.38
CA ARG A 170 7.10 -19.16 10.78
C ARG A 170 7.34 -17.87 11.54
N THR A 171 6.35 -17.39 12.31
CA THR A 171 6.47 -16.19 13.14
C THR A 171 7.57 -16.38 14.18
N GLN A 172 8.59 -15.51 14.18
CA GLN A 172 9.72 -15.63 15.10
C GLN A 172 9.60 -14.69 16.30
N ARG A 173 9.51 -13.39 16.04
CA ARG A 173 9.45 -12.35 17.08
C ARG A 173 8.87 -11.04 16.56
N LEU A 174 8.44 -10.19 17.48
CA LEU A 174 8.12 -8.77 17.22
C LEU A 174 9.26 -7.90 17.77
N ASP A 175 9.91 -7.15 16.89
CA ASP A 175 10.79 -6.03 17.28
C ASP A 175 9.91 -4.81 17.58
N ARG A 176 9.70 -4.53 18.86
CA ARG A 176 8.81 -3.44 19.32
C ARG A 176 9.42 -2.06 19.08
N ASP A 177 10.73 -1.93 19.07
CA ASP A 177 11.43 -0.65 18.89
C ASP A 177 11.31 -0.18 17.43
N ARG A 178 11.36 -1.12 16.50
CA ARG A 178 11.24 -0.84 15.06
C ARG A 178 9.84 -1.10 14.52
N ASP A 179 8.93 -1.61 15.36
CA ASP A 179 7.57 -2.02 14.97
C ASP A 179 7.59 -2.98 13.77
N ARG A 180 8.37 -4.07 13.89
CA ARG A 180 8.62 -5.04 12.82
C ARG A 180 8.44 -6.48 13.29
N TRP A 181 7.70 -7.23 12.50
CA TRP A 181 7.61 -8.67 12.61
C TRP A 181 8.80 -9.33 11.91
N HIS A 182 9.41 -10.29 12.58
CA HIS A 182 10.47 -11.13 12.05
C HIS A 182 10.00 -12.56 11.88
N PHE A 183 10.47 -13.19 10.82
CA PHE A 183 10.07 -14.52 10.42
C PHE A 183 11.28 -15.42 10.21
N GLU A 184 11.10 -16.68 10.55
CA GLU A 184 11.93 -17.76 10.05
C GLU A 184 11.40 -18.11 8.64
N VAL A 185 12.26 -18.01 7.65
CA VAL A 185 11.94 -18.43 6.29
C VAL A 185 12.27 -19.91 6.18
N VAL A 186 11.24 -20.73 6.04
CA VAL A 186 11.38 -22.18 5.91
C VAL A 186 11.44 -22.51 4.42
N GLY A 187 12.64 -22.84 3.92
CA GLY A 187 12.80 -23.14 2.50
C GLY A 187 12.15 -24.46 2.13
N GLU A 188 11.34 -24.48 1.07
CA GLU A 188 11.30 -25.63 0.17
C GLU A 188 12.42 -25.41 -0.85
N HIS A 189 13.40 -26.30 -0.83
CA HIS A 189 14.46 -26.37 -1.84
C HIS A 189 13.98 -27.16 -3.05
#